data_990ddad367253e32d88a9356fda517a4
#
_entry.id   990ddad367253e32d88a9356fda517a4
#
_cell.length_a   1.000
_cell.length_b   1.000
_cell.length_c   1.000
_cell.angle_alpha   90.00
_cell.angle_beta   90.00
_cell.angle_gamma   90.00
#
_symmetry.space_group_name_H-M   'P 1'
#
loop_
_entity.id
_entity.type
_entity.pdbx_description
1 polymer ?
#
loop_
_entity_poly.entity_id
_entity_poly.type
_entity_poly.pdbx_seq_one_letter_code
_entity_poly.pdbx_strand_id
1 'polypeptide(L)'
;MKKSITILGAGGKMGQWFAKYFTSIDYDVVGFDSESPITDKSVKKAQSLVGAVLNADIVLLCTPTRRTPEIIRLIAKEMKRGSFLIEISSQKAKTAASLLKIPAKINPVCIHPMFGPGAKKIKGQNIISIPIKDAKKELALVKSLFEGANFVTIDAIEHDKKIAIILGLTHLVNLAFANILSKDDKMSLTERMSGTTFKIQKILSESIMTESTDLIETIISNPEIRRAAEEFWKDIGRLLTAIQEGKSEDITNYIRTVQENLSKNTNLEDSYKKLNTMINAIEK
;
A
#
# COMPACT_ATOMS: atom_id res chain seq x y z
N MET A 1 19.35 27.23 -4.46
CA MET A 1 19.06 26.20 -5.48
C MET A 1 17.88 25.39 -5.02
N LYS A 2 16.93 25.10 -5.90
CA LYS A 2 15.83 24.17 -5.60
C LYS A 2 16.40 22.79 -5.28
N LYS A 3 15.79 22.10 -4.32
CA LYS A 3 16.16 20.70 -4.04
C LYS A 3 15.71 19.82 -5.20
N SER A 4 16.56 18.90 -5.62
CA SER A 4 16.24 17.96 -6.71
C SER A 4 15.79 16.62 -6.17
N ILE A 5 14.75 16.05 -6.79
CA ILE A 5 14.32 14.69 -6.53
C ILE A 5 14.22 13.91 -7.84
N THR A 6 14.80 12.73 -7.84
CA THR A 6 14.67 11.79 -8.96
C THR A 6 13.68 10.70 -8.59
N ILE A 7 12.71 10.43 -9.48
CA ILE A 7 11.72 9.37 -9.32
C ILE A 7 12.01 8.27 -10.35
N LEU A 8 12.35 7.09 -9.88
CA LEU A 8 12.49 5.90 -10.70
C LEU A 8 11.16 5.14 -10.69
N GLY A 9 10.64 4.81 -11.86
CA GLY A 9 9.27 4.34 -12.04
C GLY A 9 8.28 5.51 -12.16
N ALA A 10 8.73 6.64 -12.73
CA ALA A 10 7.95 7.89 -12.84
C ALA A 10 6.74 7.80 -13.77
N GLY A 11 6.69 6.84 -14.69
CA GLY A 11 5.54 6.57 -15.56
C GLY A 11 4.43 5.75 -14.90
N GLY A 12 4.73 5.03 -13.81
CA GLY A 12 3.75 4.27 -13.04
C GLY A 12 2.79 5.16 -12.25
N LYS A 13 1.65 4.60 -11.81
CA LYS A 13 0.59 5.35 -11.08
C LYS A 13 1.12 6.10 -9.85
N MET A 14 1.89 5.45 -8.99
CA MET A 14 2.49 6.10 -7.81
C MET A 14 3.60 7.07 -8.18
N GLY A 15 4.43 6.74 -9.18
CA GLY A 15 5.47 7.63 -9.69
C GLY A 15 4.91 8.95 -10.21
N GLN A 16 3.82 8.92 -10.97
CA GLN A 16 3.10 10.09 -11.44
C GLN A 16 2.49 10.90 -10.28
N TRP A 17 1.94 10.21 -9.27
CA TRP A 17 1.41 10.87 -8.07
C TRP A 17 2.50 11.64 -7.33
N PHE A 18 3.64 10.99 -7.06
CA PHE A 18 4.77 11.64 -6.40
C PHE A 18 5.39 12.75 -7.23
N ALA A 19 5.45 12.59 -8.55
CA ALA A 19 5.94 13.64 -9.44
C ALA A 19 5.10 14.91 -9.32
N LYS A 20 3.78 14.81 -9.38
CA LYS A 20 2.85 15.91 -9.16
C LYS A 20 3.00 16.52 -7.77
N TYR A 21 3.09 15.69 -6.75
CA TYR A 21 3.24 16.13 -5.37
C TYR A 21 4.51 16.95 -5.19
N PHE A 22 5.68 16.43 -5.59
CA PHE A 22 6.96 17.12 -5.41
C PHE A 22 7.07 18.38 -6.27
N THR A 23 6.51 18.38 -7.47
CA THR A 23 6.40 19.60 -8.27
C THR A 23 5.56 20.67 -7.55
N SER A 24 4.47 20.29 -6.89
CA SER A 24 3.58 21.21 -6.17
C SER A 24 4.21 21.83 -4.92
N ILE A 25 5.24 21.22 -4.38
CA ILE A 25 6.03 21.75 -3.23
C ILE A 25 7.43 22.24 -3.64
N ASP A 26 7.57 22.64 -4.90
CA ASP A 26 8.72 23.37 -5.46
C ASP A 26 10.03 22.58 -5.54
N TYR A 27 9.96 21.24 -5.76
CA TYR A 27 11.12 20.44 -6.10
C TYR A 27 11.37 20.43 -7.62
N ASP A 28 12.66 20.38 -8.02
CA ASP A 28 13.06 20.02 -9.38
C ASP A 28 12.93 18.50 -9.54
N VAL A 29 11.92 18.06 -10.29
CA VAL A 29 11.61 16.63 -10.45
C VAL A 29 12.25 16.09 -11.73
N VAL A 30 13.06 15.06 -11.58
CA VAL A 30 13.62 14.25 -12.67
C VAL A 30 12.92 12.89 -12.64
N GLY A 31 12.45 12.40 -13.77
CA GLY A 31 11.80 11.10 -13.89
C GLY A 31 12.56 10.15 -14.80
N PHE A 32 12.63 8.88 -14.42
CA PHE A 32 13.05 7.79 -15.27
C PHE A 32 12.09 6.62 -15.16
N ASP A 33 11.71 6.06 -16.30
CA ASP A 33 10.92 4.84 -16.40
C ASP A 33 11.34 4.08 -17.66
N SER A 34 11.54 2.76 -17.55
CA SER A 34 11.94 1.92 -18.67
C SER A 34 10.77 1.31 -19.45
N GLU A 35 9.57 1.35 -18.88
CA GLU A 35 8.42 0.63 -19.42
C GLU A 35 7.23 1.56 -19.72
N SER A 36 7.01 2.54 -18.85
CA SER A 36 5.83 3.40 -18.92
C SER A 36 6.20 4.84 -19.32
N PRO A 37 5.42 5.51 -20.18
CA PRO A 37 5.71 6.88 -20.56
C PRO A 37 5.46 7.85 -19.40
N ILE A 38 6.39 8.79 -19.21
CA ILE A 38 6.22 9.92 -18.32
C ILE A 38 5.41 10.99 -19.05
N THR A 39 4.17 11.20 -18.65
CA THR A 39 3.23 12.10 -19.35
C THR A 39 3.27 13.54 -18.82
N ASP A 40 3.70 13.75 -17.59
CA ASP A 40 3.78 15.07 -16.96
C ASP A 40 4.92 15.90 -17.58
N LYS A 41 4.57 17.01 -18.21
CA LYS A 41 5.53 17.91 -18.89
C LYS A 41 6.43 18.69 -17.93
N SER A 42 6.07 18.80 -16.64
CA SER A 42 6.88 19.46 -15.60
C SER A 42 8.04 18.58 -15.14
N VAL A 43 8.02 17.29 -15.44
CA VAL A 43 9.04 16.32 -15.08
C VAL A 43 10.14 16.27 -16.14
N LYS A 44 11.38 16.54 -15.75
CA LYS A 44 12.56 16.37 -16.63
C LYS A 44 12.84 14.90 -16.85
N LYS A 45 12.81 14.44 -18.09
CA LYS A 45 13.04 13.02 -18.42
C LYS A 45 14.52 12.70 -18.49
N ALA A 46 14.98 11.75 -17.69
CA ALA A 46 16.33 11.22 -17.80
C ALA A 46 16.42 10.17 -18.92
N GLN A 47 17.57 10.14 -19.60
CA GLN A 47 17.83 9.22 -20.73
C GLN A 47 18.29 7.83 -20.27
N SER A 48 18.79 7.70 -19.03
CA SER A 48 19.26 6.42 -18.49
C SER A 48 19.05 6.37 -16.98
N LEU A 49 18.99 5.16 -16.44
CA LEU A 49 18.87 4.90 -15.01
C LEU A 49 20.02 5.55 -14.21
N VAL A 50 21.25 5.36 -14.67
CA VAL A 50 22.45 5.93 -14.02
C VAL A 50 22.44 7.46 -14.14
N GLY A 51 22.20 8.00 -15.34
CA GLY A 51 22.13 9.45 -15.56
C GLY A 51 21.08 10.15 -14.67
N ALA A 52 19.99 9.46 -14.37
CA ALA A 52 18.93 9.97 -13.50
C ALA A 52 19.41 10.19 -12.05
N VAL A 53 20.33 9.41 -11.52
CA VAL A 53 20.70 9.40 -10.10
C VAL A 53 22.00 10.09 -9.76
N LEU A 54 22.90 10.34 -10.74
CA LEU A 54 24.24 10.87 -10.52
C LEU A 54 24.26 12.17 -9.67
N ASN A 55 23.36 13.10 -9.97
CA ASN A 55 23.34 14.43 -9.35
C ASN A 55 22.13 14.63 -8.41
N ALA A 56 21.32 13.59 -8.18
CA ALA A 56 20.13 13.67 -7.36
C ALA A 56 20.45 13.88 -5.88
N ASP A 57 19.76 14.81 -5.20
CA ASP A 57 19.79 14.94 -3.75
C ASP A 57 18.98 13.83 -3.09
N ILE A 58 17.86 13.49 -3.71
CA ILE A 58 16.94 12.45 -3.27
C ILE A 58 16.59 11.57 -4.47
N VAL A 59 16.64 10.27 -4.29
CA VAL A 59 16.13 9.28 -5.24
C VAL A 59 14.97 8.53 -4.59
N LEU A 60 13.80 8.57 -5.23
CA LEU A 60 12.58 7.87 -4.80
C LEU A 60 12.30 6.70 -5.74
N LEU A 61 12.20 5.49 -5.20
CA LEU A 61 11.90 4.28 -5.95
C LEU A 61 10.40 3.99 -5.94
N CYS A 62 9.74 4.22 -7.06
CA CYS A 62 8.36 3.83 -7.35
C CYS A 62 8.31 2.60 -8.28
N THR A 63 9.24 1.69 -8.10
CA THR A 63 9.46 0.52 -8.95
C THR A 63 8.74 -0.72 -8.39
N PRO A 64 8.44 -1.73 -9.22
CA PRO A 64 7.86 -2.98 -8.76
C PRO A 64 8.69 -3.59 -7.62
N THR A 65 8.02 -4.06 -6.55
CA THR A 65 8.66 -4.56 -5.33
C THR A 65 9.71 -5.63 -5.61
N ARG A 66 9.46 -6.52 -6.57
CA ARG A 66 10.38 -7.60 -6.94
C ARG A 66 11.69 -7.10 -7.56
N ARG A 67 11.65 -5.98 -8.28
CA ARG A 67 12.82 -5.39 -8.94
C ARG A 67 13.58 -4.39 -8.06
N THR A 68 12.92 -3.84 -7.05
CA THR A 68 13.48 -2.81 -6.17
C THR A 68 14.82 -3.20 -5.53
N PRO A 69 15.05 -4.42 -5.00
CA PRO A 69 16.35 -4.83 -4.45
C PRO A 69 17.50 -4.80 -5.45
N GLU A 70 17.23 -5.16 -6.70
CA GLU A 70 18.23 -5.11 -7.78
C GLU A 70 18.54 -3.67 -8.15
N ILE A 71 17.53 -2.84 -8.33
CA ILE A 71 17.68 -1.42 -8.64
C ILE A 71 18.50 -0.71 -7.56
N ILE A 72 18.21 -0.94 -6.27
CA ILE A 72 19.00 -0.41 -5.14
C ILE A 72 20.49 -0.73 -5.32
N ARG A 73 20.84 -2.00 -5.64
CA ARG A 73 22.24 -2.42 -5.82
C ARG A 73 22.91 -1.73 -7.00
N LEU A 74 22.19 -1.51 -8.09
CA LEU A 74 22.71 -0.88 -9.30
C LEU A 74 22.98 0.61 -9.07
N ILE A 75 22.03 1.34 -8.50
CA ILE A 75 22.11 2.81 -8.43
C ILE A 75 22.89 3.34 -7.23
N ALA A 76 22.92 2.63 -6.10
CA ALA A 76 23.51 3.15 -4.87
C ALA A 76 25.01 3.50 -5.01
N LYS A 77 25.74 2.84 -5.89
CA LYS A 77 27.15 3.13 -6.15
C LYS A 77 27.35 4.43 -6.93
N GLU A 78 26.40 4.72 -7.81
CA GLU A 78 26.42 5.86 -8.74
C GLU A 78 25.92 7.15 -8.11
N MET A 79 25.17 7.06 -7.03
CA MET A 79 24.62 8.22 -6.33
C MET A 79 25.71 9.05 -5.65
N LYS A 80 25.51 10.36 -5.61
CA LYS A 80 26.46 11.29 -4.95
C LYS A 80 26.46 11.11 -3.43
N ARG A 81 27.61 11.47 -2.82
CA ARG A 81 27.77 11.44 -1.36
C ARG A 81 26.71 12.34 -0.68
N GLY A 82 26.11 11.82 0.38
CA GLY A 82 25.14 12.55 1.21
C GLY A 82 23.71 12.52 0.70
N SER A 83 23.46 11.99 -0.51
CA SER A 83 22.11 11.85 -1.06
C SER A 83 21.28 10.82 -0.28
N PHE A 84 19.95 10.90 -0.42
CA PHE A 84 19.00 9.97 0.17
C PHE A 84 18.43 9.03 -0.88
N LEU A 85 18.33 7.76 -0.52
CA LEU A 85 17.66 6.73 -1.31
C LEU A 85 16.41 6.26 -0.59
N ILE A 86 15.25 6.62 -1.11
CA ILE A 86 13.93 6.32 -0.53
C ILE A 86 13.29 5.17 -1.31
N GLU A 87 12.86 4.12 -0.63
CA GLU A 87 12.06 3.05 -1.21
C GLU A 87 10.66 2.99 -0.56
N ILE A 88 9.64 2.65 -1.35
CA ILE A 88 8.23 2.73 -0.94
C ILE A 88 7.46 1.42 -1.12
N SER A 89 8.13 0.31 -1.38
CA SER A 89 7.48 -0.99 -1.64
C SER A 89 6.54 -1.43 -0.51
N SER A 90 5.52 -2.21 -0.85
CA SER A 90 4.55 -2.73 0.13
C SER A 90 5.11 -3.84 1.03
N GLN A 91 6.19 -4.52 0.64
CA GLN A 91 6.90 -5.53 1.44
C GLN A 91 8.28 -5.02 1.81
N LYS A 92 8.69 -5.18 3.06
CA LYS A 92 9.89 -4.55 3.59
C LYS A 92 11.08 -5.47 3.82
N ALA A 93 10.88 -6.74 4.11
CA ALA A 93 11.98 -7.64 4.50
C ALA A 93 13.16 -7.64 3.49
N LYS A 94 12.88 -7.77 2.19
CA LYS A 94 13.93 -7.81 1.15
C LYS A 94 14.50 -6.43 0.82
N THR A 95 13.66 -5.41 0.76
CA THR A 95 14.08 -4.05 0.41
C THR A 95 14.88 -3.41 1.54
N ALA A 96 14.47 -3.56 2.80
CA ALA A 96 15.22 -3.13 3.97
C ALA A 96 16.59 -3.80 4.06
N ALA A 97 16.65 -5.13 3.82
CA ALA A 97 17.93 -5.86 3.77
C ALA A 97 18.86 -5.36 2.66
N SER A 98 18.30 -4.88 1.54
CA SER A 98 19.09 -4.28 0.44
C SER A 98 19.58 -2.89 0.80
N LEU A 99 18.75 -2.07 1.45
CA LEU A 99 19.12 -0.74 1.92
C LEU A 99 20.22 -0.77 3.01
N LEU A 100 20.24 -1.79 3.86
CA LEU A 100 21.31 -1.98 4.85
C LEU A 100 22.69 -2.13 4.20
N LYS A 101 22.75 -2.67 2.98
CA LYS A 101 23.99 -2.99 2.26
C LYS A 101 24.51 -1.86 1.34
N ILE A 102 23.79 -0.73 1.24
CA ILE A 102 24.23 0.37 0.38
C ILE A 102 25.48 1.07 0.95
N PRO A 103 26.31 1.70 0.09
CA PRO A 103 27.51 2.42 0.53
C PRO A 103 27.22 3.42 1.64
N ALA A 104 28.15 3.54 2.62
CA ALA A 104 28.02 4.46 3.76
C ALA A 104 27.89 5.94 3.36
N LYS A 105 28.28 6.28 2.14
CA LYS A 105 28.13 7.64 1.58
C LYS A 105 26.66 8.03 1.31
N ILE A 106 25.72 7.05 1.27
CA ILE A 106 24.29 7.24 0.94
C ILE A 106 23.44 7.02 2.18
N ASN A 107 22.40 7.83 2.35
CA ASN A 107 21.45 7.73 3.44
C ASN A 107 20.23 6.90 2.98
N PRO A 108 20.00 5.71 3.52
CA PRO A 108 18.81 4.93 3.22
C PRO A 108 17.58 5.53 3.89
N VAL A 109 16.43 5.38 3.24
CA VAL A 109 15.10 5.68 3.82
C VAL A 109 14.11 4.63 3.34
N CYS A 110 13.44 3.98 4.25
CA CYS A 110 12.48 2.93 3.96
C CYS A 110 11.11 3.34 4.50
N ILE A 111 10.14 3.55 3.62
CA ILE A 111 8.79 3.94 4.00
C ILE A 111 7.73 3.14 3.25
N HIS A 112 6.54 3.06 3.84
CA HIS A 112 5.35 2.54 3.16
C HIS A 112 4.24 3.58 3.25
N PRO A 113 3.95 4.32 2.18
CA PRO A 113 2.77 5.17 2.08
C PRO A 113 1.51 4.30 2.06
N MET A 114 0.63 4.46 3.06
CA MET A 114 -0.59 3.67 3.19
C MET A 114 -1.74 4.32 2.41
N PHE A 115 -1.46 4.74 1.19
CA PHE A 115 -2.44 5.33 0.27
C PHE A 115 -2.07 5.01 -1.17
N GLY A 116 -3.09 4.98 -2.02
CA GLY A 116 -2.92 4.75 -3.45
C GLY A 116 -2.89 6.06 -4.26
N PRO A 117 -2.73 5.96 -5.59
CA PRO A 117 -2.61 7.10 -6.50
C PRO A 117 -3.90 7.96 -6.59
N GLY A 118 -5.01 7.50 -6.02
CA GLY A 118 -6.25 8.28 -5.88
C GLY A 118 -6.26 9.28 -4.72
N ALA A 119 -5.24 9.30 -3.87
CA ALA A 119 -5.15 10.25 -2.76
C ALA A 119 -5.04 11.69 -3.28
N LYS A 120 -5.95 12.57 -2.84
CA LYS A 120 -5.99 13.97 -3.29
C LYS A 120 -4.93 14.85 -2.62
N LYS A 121 -4.49 14.49 -1.42
CA LYS A 121 -3.52 15.26 -0.61
C LYS A 121 -2.77 14.34 0.34
N ILE A 122 -1.59 14.79 0.78
CA ILE A 122 -0.75 14.06 1.74
C ILE A 122 -1.25 14.24 3.19
N LYS A 123 -1.87 15.36 3.50
CA LYS A 123 -2.35 15.68 4.85
C LYS A 123 -3.33 14.63 5.36
N GLY A 124 -3.02 14.06 6.51
CA GLY A 124 -3.81 13.01 7.15
C GLY A 124 -3.57 11.60 6.62
N GLN A 125 -2.75 11.42 5.57
CA GLN A 125 -2.36 10.08 5.10
C GLN A 125 -1.37 9.44 6.06
N ASN A 126 -1.43 8.12 6.19
CA ASN A 126 -0.49 7.36 7.01
C ASN A 126 0.76 6.98 6.20
N ILE A 127 1.93 7.19 6.78
CA ILE A 127 3.22 6.73 6.24
C ILE A 127 3.91 5.92 7.32
N ILE A 128 4.23 4.67 7.01
CA ILE A 128 5.01 3.81 7.89
C ILE A 128 6.49 4.03 7.58
N SER A 129 7.29 4.28 8.60
CA SER A 129 8.75 4.44 8.50
C SER A 129 9.45 3.26 9.12
N ILE A 130 10.31 2.62 8.37
CA ILE A 130 11.09 1.46 8.79
C ILE A 130 12.55 1.89 8.98
N PRO A 131 13.07 1.96 10.21
CA PRO A 131 14.44 2.37 10.47
C PRO A 131 15.47 1.42 9.82
N ILE A 132 16.47 1.99 9.14
CA ILE A 132 17.52 1.22 8.47
C ILE A 132 18.89 1.43 9.16
N LYS A 133 19.40 2.66 9.23
CA LYS A 133 20.70 3.00 9.82
C LYS A 133 20.60 4.06 10.90
N ASP A 134 19.85 5.13 10.65
CA ASP A 134 19.66 6.28 11.55
C ASP A 134 18.19 6.67 11.57
N ALA A 135 17.43 6.06 12.49
CA ALA A 135 15.99 6.26 12.62
C ALA A 135 15.59 7.74 12.76
N LYS A 136 16.40 8.54 13.49
CA LYS A 136 16.09 9.95 13.72
C LYS A 136 16.24 10.76 12.45
N LYS A 137 17.36 10.59 11.74
CA LYS A 137 17.67 11.28 10.49
C LYS A 137 16.71 10.88 9.38
N GLU A 138 16.43 9.59 9.25
CA GLU A 138 15.50 9.03 8.27
C GLU A 138 14.08 9.59 8.48
N LEU A 139 13.57 9.53 9.71
CA LEU A 139 12.25 10.06 10.05
C LEU A 139 12.17 11.59 9.90
N ALA A 140 13.23 12.31 10.25
CA ALA A 140 13.27 13.78 10.08
C ALA A 140 13.14 14.17 8.61
N LEU A 141 13.83 13.47 7.71
CA LEU A 141 13.67 13.68 6.27
C LEU A 141 12.25 13.41 5.83
N VAL A 142 11.69 12.24 6.19
CA VAL A 142 10.34 11.84 5.78
C VAL A 142 9.30 12.86 6.23
N LYS A 143 9.40 13.36 7.47
CA LYS A 143 8.52 14.43 8.00
C LYS A 143 8.65 15.73 7.21
N SER A 144 9.86 16.09 6.80
CA SER A 144 10.08 17.31 6.00
C SER A 144 9.57 17.20 4.56
N LEU A 145 9.51 15.98 4.01
CA LEU A 145 9.01 15.72 2.66
C LEU A 145 7.49 15.61 2.61
N PHE A 146 6.86 15.12 3.69
CA PHE A 146 5.44 14.77 3.73
C PHE A 146 4.72 15.48 4.87
N GLU A 147 4.77 16.81 4.86
CA GLU A 147 4.18 17.65 5.91
C GLU A 147 2.66 17.39 6.04
N GLY A 148 2.22 17.19 7.27
CA GLY A 148 0.82 16.93 7.62
C GLY A 148 0.38 15.46 7.45
N ALA A 149 1.26 14.56 7.05
CA ALA A 149 1.01 13.12 7.13
C ALA A 149 1.12 12.61 8.57
N ASN A 150 0.53 11.45 8.84
CA ASN A 150 0.69 10.72 10.09
C ASN A 150 1.83 9.70 9.94
N PHE A 151 2.69 9.57 10.96
CA PHE A 151 3.85 8.68 10.89
C PHE A 151 3.77 7.60 11.95
N VAL A 152 4.01 6.35 11.53
CA VAL A 152 4.18 5.19 12.40
C VAL A 152 5.57 4.62 12.15
N THR A 153 6.35 4.38 13.21
CA THR A 153 7.67 3.76 13.09
C THR A 153 7.61 2.34 13.63
N ILE A 154 8.07 1.38 12.85
CA ILE A 154 8.04 -0.05 13.15
C ILE A 154 9.19 -0.76 12.42
N ASP A 155 9.65 -1.91 12.91
CA ASP A 155 10.65 -2.71 12.19
C ASP A 155 10.05 -3.46 10.98
N ALA A 156 10.91 -3.91 10.07
CA ALA A 156 10.50 -4.53 8.81
C ALA A 156 9.73 -5.85 8.98
N ILE A 157 10.06 -6.64 10.00
CA ILE A 157 9.44 -7.95 10.25
C ILE A 157 8.02 -7.76 10.77
N GLU A 158 7.88 -6.91 11.80
CA GLU A 158 6.56 -6.61 12.36
C GLU A 158 5.68 -5.87 11.35
N HIS A 159 6.28 -4.98 10.52
CA HIS A 159 5.59 -4.37 9.40
C HIS A 159 4.97 -5.43 8.47
N ASP A 160 5.78 -6.38 7.97
CA ASP A 160 5.30 -7.36 7.00
C ASP A 160 4.22 -8.27 7.59
N LYS A 161 4.29 -8.60 8.91
CA LYS A 161 3.22 -9.30 9.63
C LYS A 161 1.91 -8.49 9.67
N LYS A 162 1.96 -7.19 9.98
CA LYS A 162 0.76 -6.35 10.00
C LYS A 162 0.18 -6.15 8.60
N ILE A 163 1.04 -5.94 7.60
CA ILE A 163 0.63 -5.78 6.20
C ILE A 163 0.00 -7.07 5.65
N ALA A 164 0.38 -8.23 6.14
CA ALA A 164 -0.29 -9.49 5.79
C ALA A 164 -1.80 -9.46 6.09
N ILE A 165 -2.22 -8.81 7.16
CA ILE A 165 -3.66 -8.62 7.47
C ILE A 165 -4.21 -7.40 6.71
N ILE A 166 -3.54 -6.25 6.84
CA ILE A 166 -4.05 -4.95 6.35
C ILE A 166 -4.24 -4.94 4.83
N LEU A 167 -3.28 -5.45 4.08
CA LEU A 167 -3.36 -5.56 2.63
C LEU A 167 -3.64 -6.98 2.17
N GLY A 168 -2.87 -7.93 2.66
CA GLY A 168 -2.87 -9.28 2.15
C GLY A 168 -4.20 -9.99 2.30
N LEU A 169 -4.69 -10.14 3.52
CA LEU A 169 -5.98 -10.79 3.77
C LEU A 169 -7.13 -9.99 3.16
N THR A 170 -7.07 -8.65 3.23
CA THR A 170 -8.08 -7.78 2.61
C THR A 170 -8.17 -8.02 1.11
N HIS A 171 -7.03 -8.06 0.40
CA HIS A 171 -7.02 -8.34 -1.05
C HIS A 171 -7.49 -9.76 -1.36
N LEU A 172 -7.06 -10.75 -0.59
CA LEU A 172 -7.45 -12.15 -0.79
C LEU A 172 -8.98 -12.34 -0.69
N VAL A 173 -9.60 -11.76 0.36
CA VAL A 173 -11.05 -11.83 0.58
C VAL A 173 -11.80 -11.14 -0.54
N ASN A 174 -11.37 -9.93 -0.91
CA ASN A 174 -12.02 -9.16 -1.98
C ASN A 174 -11.82 -9.79 -3.37
N LEU A 175 -10.67 -10.39 -3.64
CA LEU A 175 -10.44 -11.16 -4.88
C LEU A 175 -11.37 -12.37 -4.97
N ALA A 176 -11.52 -13.12 -3.87
CA ALA A 176 -12.43 -14.26 -3.82
C ALA A 176 -13.89 -13.80 -4.01
N PHE A 177 -14.28 -12.70 -3.37
CA PHE A 177 -15.62 -12.14 -3.52
C PHE A 177 -15.87 -11.63 -4.95
N ALA A 178 -14.92 -10.89 -5.55
CA ALA A 178 -15.00 -10.47 -6.95
C ALA A 178 -15.16 -11.64 -7.91
N ASN A 179 -14.47 -12.77 -7.66
CA ASN A 179 -14.63 -13.97 -8.46
C ASN A 179 -16.05 -14.57 -8.37
N ILE A 180 -16.72 -14.48 -7.22
CA ILE A 180 -18.13 -14.88 -7.10
C ILE A 180 -19.03 -13.92 -7.89
N LEU A 181 -18.81 -12.61 -7.75
CA LEU A 181 -19.58 -11.60 -8.49
C LEU A 181 -19.42 -11.74 -10.00
N SER A 182 -18.23 -12.07 -10.48
CA SER A 182 -17.95 -12.23 -11.91
C SER A 182 -18.70 -13.38 -12.59
N LYS A 183 -19.28 -14.28 -11.79
CA LYS A 183 -20.05 -15.44 -12.26
C LYS A 183 -21.57 -15.25 -12.16
N ASP A 184 -22.01 -14.10 -11.63
CA ASP A 184 -23.42 -13.78 -11.52
C ASP A 184 -23.96 -13.29 -12.88
N ASP A 185 -24.68 -14.15 -13.58
CA ASP A 185 -25.33 -13.84 -14.87
C ASP A 185 -26.51 -12.86 -14.76
N LYS A 186 -26.98 -12.59 -13.53
CA LYS A 186 -28.06 -11.66 -13.20
C LYS A 186 -27.63 -10.48 -12.33
N MET A 187 -26.39 -10.03 -12.48
CA MET A 187 -25.81 -8.96 -11.64
C MET A 187 -26.72 -7.72 -11.54
N SER A 188 -27.41 -7.30 -12.61
CA SER A 188 -28.34 -6.17 -12.56
C SER A 188 -29.53 -6.40 -11.62
N LEU A 189 -29.98 -7.65 -11.44
CA LEU A 189 -31.00 -8.00 -10.47
C LEU A 189 -30.44 -7.99 -9.06
N THR A 190 -29.26 -8.59 -8.86
CA THR A 190 -28.53 -8.59 -7.60
C THR A 190 -28.28 -7.17 -7.10
N GLU A 191 -27.88 -6.25 -7.98
CA GLU A 191 -27.70 -4.83 -7.64
C GLU A 191 -28.99 -4.16 -7.20
N ARG A 192 -30.10 -4.38 -7.92
CA ARG A 192 -31.41 -3.80 -7.53
C ARG A 192 -31.95 -4.33 -6.21
N MET A 193 -31.58 -5.54 -5.84
CA MET A 193 -31.95 -6.18 -4.57
C MET A 193 -30.99 -5.86 -3.43
N SER A 194 -29.86 -5.18 -3.71
CA SER A 194 -28.77 -5.01 -2.76
C SER A 194 -29.05 -3.96 -1.69
N GLY A 195 -28.68 -4.30 -0.45
CA GLY A 195 -28.60 -3.35 0.66
C GLY A 195 -27.24 -2.70 0.80
N THR A 196 -27.09 -1.84 1.81
CA THR A 196 -25.89 -1.01 2.06
C THR A 196 -24.60 -1.81 2.17
N THR A 197 -24.61 -2.91 2.91
CA THR A 197 -23.41 -3.75 3.13
C THR A 197 -22.90 -4.33 1.84
N PHE A 198 -23.78 -4.88 0.99
CA PHE A 198 -23.41 -5.45 -0.30
C PHE A 198 -22.84 -4.40 -1.24
N LYS A 199 -23.46 -3.20 -1.33
CA LYS A 199 -22.99 -2.10 -2.18
C LYS A 199 -21.54 -1.71 -1.84
N ILE A 200 -21.23 -1.54 -0.56
CA ILE A 200 -19.85 -1.21 -0.13
C ILE A 200 -18.89 -2.35 -0.41
N GLN A 201 -19.26 -3.61 -0.09
CA GLN A 201 -18.41 -4.76 -0.34
C GLN A 201 -18.12 -4.95 -1.84
N LYS A 202 -19.13 -4.75 -2.70
CA LYS A 202 -18.95 -4.78 -4.16
C LYS A 202 -17.94 -3.73 -4.63
N ILE A 203 -18.12 -2.47 -4.22
CA ILE A 203 -17.21 -1.36 -4.58
C ILE A 203 -15.77 -1.68 -4.14
N LEU A 204 -15.56 -2.17 -2.91
CA LEU A 204 -14.25 -2.56 -2.42
C LEU A 204 -13.62 -3.65 -3.31
N SER A 205 -14.39 -4.68 -3.64
CA SER A 205 -13.91 -5.80 -4.46
C SER A 205 -13.59 -5.37 -5.90
N GLU A 206 -14.43 -4.55 -6.50
CA GLU A 206 -14.21 -4.01 -7.85
C GLU A 206 -13.03 -3.04 -7.89
N SER A 207 -12.84 -2.20 -6.86
CA SER A 207 -11.74 -1.24 -6.81
C SER A 207 -10.37 -1.94 -6.82
N ILE A 208 -10.23 -3.06 -6.11
CA ILE A 208 -9.00 -3.86 -6.12
C ILE A 208 -8.71 -4.41 -7.53
N MET A 209 -9.75 -4.77 -8.30
CA MET A 209 -9.57 -5.26 -9.67
C MET A 209 -9.08 -4.17 -10.65
N THR A 210 -9.02 -2.91 -10.25
CA THR A 210 -8.40 -1.84 -11.05
C THR A 210 -6.89 -1.73 -10.87
N GLU A 211 -6.33 -2.45 -9.93
CA GLU A 211 -4.89 -2.54 -9.70
C GLU A 211 -4.22 -3.45 -10.75
N SER A 212 -2.89 -3.34 -10.89
CA SER A 212 -2.18 -4.25 -11.79
C SER A 212 -2.11 -5.66 -11.20
N THR A 213 -2.15 -6.67 -12.05
CA THR A 213 -2.02 -8.08 -11.64
C THR A 213 -0.72 -8.33 -10.87
N ASP A 214 0.40 -7.68 -11.26
CA ASP A 214 1.68 -7.77 -10.56
C ASP A 214 1.60 -7.21 -9.13
N LEU A 215 0.88 -6.11 -8.92
CA LEU A 215 0.68 -5.54 -7.59
C LEU A 215 -0.16 -6.47 -6.71
N ILE A 216 -1.31 -6.93 -7.21
CA ILE A 216 -2.19 -7.86 -6.49
C ILE A 216 -1.42 -9.14 -6.14
N GLU A 217 -0.73 -9.74 -7.11
CA GLU A 217 0.08 -10.94 -6.90
C GLU A 217 1.18 -10.69 -5.85
N THR A 218 1.89 -9.56 -5.94
CA THR A 218 2.91 -9.19 -4.95
C THR A 218 2.32 -9.10 -3.54
N ILE A 219 1.14 -8.48 -3.39
CA ILE A 219 0.47 -8.33 -2.09
C ILE A 219 0.10 -9.71 -1.54
N ILE A 220 -0.62 -10.53 -2.30
CA ILE A 220 -1.12 -11.84 -1.82
C ILE A 220 -0.04 -12.92 -1.72
N SER A 221 1.13 -12.75 -2.33
CA SER A 221 2.29 -13.65 -2.19
C SER A 221 3.20 -13.31 -1.01
N ASN A 222 2.85 -12.35 -0.17
CA ASN A 222 3.60 -12.09 1.07
C ASN A 222 3.62 -13.38 1.93
N PRO A 223 4.79 -13.92 2.31
CA PRO A 223 4.88 -15.15 3.12
C PRO A 223 4.09 -15.09 4.43
N GLU A 224 3.99 -13.91 5.03
CA GLU A 224 3.26 -13.70 6.30
C GLU A 224 1.72 -13.82 6.12
N ILE A 225 1.21 -13.74 4.89
CA ILE A 225 -0.22 -13.88 4.60
C ILE A 225 -0.71 -15.30 4.86
N ARG A 226 0.14 -16.29 4.64
CA ARG A 226 -0.25 -17.70 4.73
C ARG A 226 -0.95 -18.01 6.06
N ARG A 227 -0.36 -17.54 7.16
CA ARG A 227 -0.93 -17.78 8.50
C ARG A 227 -2.32 -17.13 8.65
N ALA A 228 -2.45 -15.84 8.28
CA ALA A 228 -3.72 -15.12 8.37
C ALA A 228 -4.80 -15.76 7.46
N ALA A 229 -4.41 -16.21 6.27
CA ALA A 229 -5.30 -16.88 5.34
C ALA A 229 -5.74 -18.26 5.86
N GLU A 230 -4.85 -19.04 6.48
CA GLU A 230 -5.16 -20.32 7.10
C GLU A 230 -6.11 -20.16 8.30
N GLU A 231 -5.92 -19.15 9.13
CA GLU A 231 -6.83 -18.82 10.25
C GLU A 231 -8.22 -18.43 9.71
N PHE A 232 -8.26 -17.53 8.73
CA PHE A 232 -9.50 -17.12 8.08
C PHE A 232 -10.25 -18.29 7.44
N TRP A 233 -9.56 -19.19 6.76
CA TRP A 233 -10.13 -20.38 6.16
C TRP A 233 -10.72 -21.36 7.19
N LYS A 234 -10.02 -21.55 8.32
CA LYS A 234 -10.53 -22.38 9.43
C LYS A 234 -11.82 -21.81 10.01
N ASP A 235 -11.89 -20.48 10.18
CA ASP A 235 -13.10 -19.85 10.72
C ASP A 235 -14.28 -19.96 9.76
N ILE A 236 -14.06 -19.76 8.46
CA ILE A 236 -15.10 -20.02 7.45
C ILE A 236 -15.52 -21.49 7.47
N GLY A 237 -14.57 -22.42 7.57
CA GLY A 237 -14.88 -23.86 7.64
C GLY A 237 -15.74 -24.21 8.84
N ARG A 238 -15.44 -23.66 10.04
CA ARG A 238 -16.27 -23.87 11.24
C ARG A 238 -17.70 -23.34 11.06
N LEU A 239 -17.85 -22.14 10.50
CA LEU A 239 -19.16 -21.55 10.23
C LEU A 239 -19.94 -22.37 9.21
N LEU A 240 -19.31 -22.83 8.12
CA LEU A 240 -19.94 -23.68 7.11
C LEU A 240 -20.41 -25.00 7.71
N THR A 241 -19.60 -25.64 8.56
CA THR A 241 -19.98 -26.87 9.26
C THR A 241 -21.20 -26.63 10.16
N ALA A 242 -21.18 -25.55 10.96
CA ALA A 242 -22.31 -25.21 11.84
C ALA A 242 -23.61 -24.94 11.06
N ILE A 243 -23.51 -24.27 9.89
CA ILE A 243 -24.64 -24.04 8.98
C ILE A 243 -25.18 -25.34 8.44
N GLN A 244 -24.32 -26.24 7.94
CA GLN A 244 -24.70 -27.52 7.36
C GLN A 244 -25.37 -28.46 8.37
N GLU A 245 -24.91 -28.42 9.63
CA GLU A 245 -25.42 -29.24 10.73
C GLU A 245 -26.62 -28.60 11.45
N GLY A 246 -27.04 -27.37 11.06
CA GLY A 246 -28.17 -26.67 11.70
C GLY A 246 -27.88 -26.25 13.13
N LYS A 247 -26.60 -26.09 13.52
CA LYS A 247 -26.15 -25.73 14.89
C LYS A 247 -26.28 -24.24 15.15
N SER A 248 -27.48 -23.73 15.28
CA SER A 248 -27.75 -22.29 15.51
C SER A 248 -27.09 -21.76 16.79
N GLU A 249 -26.96 -22.56 17.83
CA GLU A 249 -26.29 -22.15 19.07
C GLU A 249 -24.80 -21.89 18.88
N ASP A 250 -24.11 -22.76 18.12
CA ASP A 250 -22.68 -22.59 17.79
C ASP A 250 -22.44 -21.32 16.99
N ILE A 251 -23.32 -21.03 16.01
CA ILE A 251 -23.27 -19.79 15.23
C ILE A 251 -23.46 -18.56 16.12
N THR A 252 -24.46 -18.61 17.01
CA THR A 252 -24.77 -17.51 17.94
C THR A 252 -23.60 -17.26 18.89
N ASN A 253 -23.02 -18.31 19.45
CA ASN A 253 -21.87 -18.22 20.35
C ASN A 253 -20.64 -17.66 19.64
N TYR A 254 -20.38 -18.08 18.41
CA TYR A 254 -19.31 -17.51 17.58
C TYR A 254 -19.49 -16.02 17.37
N ILE A 255 -20.68 -15.58 16.95
CA ILE A 255 -21.00 -14.16 16.74
C ILE A 255 -20.79 -13.35 18.03
N ARG A 256 -21.31 -13.84 19.17
CA ARG A 256 -21.16 -13.16 20.46
C ARG A 256 -19.70 -13.00 20.85
N THR A 257 -18.90 -14.06 20.72
CA THR A 257 -17.47 -14.02 20.99
C THR A 257 -16.74 -12.98 20.13
N VAL A 258 -17.06 -12.91 18.84
CA VAL A 258 -16.48 -11.91 17.93
C VAL A 258 -16.89 -10.49 18.34
N GLN A 259 -18.17 -10.26 18.66
CA GLN A 259 -18.67 -8.96 19.13
C GLN A 259 -17.97 -8.51 20.41
N GLU A 260 -17.86 -9.38 21.40
CA GLU A 260 -17.19 -9.10 22.67
C GLU A 260 -15.70 -8.74 22.46
N ASN A 261 -15.01 -9.49 21.61
CA ASN A 261 -13.60 -9.22 21.33
C ASN A 261 -13.37 -7.91 20.57
N LEU A 262 -14.19 -7.62 19.57
CA LEU A 262 -14.11 -6.36 18.83
C LEU A 262 -14.45 -5.16 19.72
N SER A 263 -15.44 -5.28 20.58
CA SER A 263 -15.89 -4.19 21.47
C SER A 263 -14.83 -3.76 22.51
N LYS A 264 -13.82 -4.58 22.77
CA LYS A 264 -12.68 -4.20 23.62
C LYS A 264 -11.85 -3.04 23.05
N ASN A 265 -11.83 -2.90 21.72
CA ASN A 265 -10.96 -1.94 21.04
C ASN A 265 -11.71 -1.05 20.04
N THR A 266 -12.99 -1.30 19.76
CA THR A 266 -13.75 -0.64 18.71
C THR A 266 -15.18 -0.36 19.19
N ASN A 267 -15.69 0.84 18.89
CA ASN A 267 -17.10 1.13 19.04
C ASN A 267 -17.86 0.66 17.78
N LEU A 268 -18.62 -0.43 17.91
CA LEU A 268 -19.35 -1.02 16.80
C LEU A 268 -20.47 -0.11 16.25
N GLU A 269 -21.12 0.68 17.10
CA GLU A 269 -22.13 1.65 16.67
C GLU A 269 -21.53 2.75 15.80
N ASP A 270 -20.33 3.23 16.15
CA ASP A 270 -19.63 4.22 15.32
C ASP A 270 -19.23 3.65 13.95
N SER A 271 -18.89 2.37 13.88
CA SER A 271 -18.61 1.68 12.62
C SER A 271 -19.87 1.64 11.74
N TYR A 272 -21.04 1.36 12.32
CA TYR A 272 -22.31 1.39 11.61
C TYR A 272 -22.68 2.80 11.11
N LYS A 273 -22.48 3.84 11.94
CA LYS A 273 -22.68 5.24 11.53
C LYS A 273 -21.76 5.65 10.37
N LYS A 274 -20.48 5.22 10.41
CA LYS A 274 -19.52 5.46 9.33
C LYS A 274 -19.96 4.78 8.03
N LEU A 275 -20.42 3.53 8.09
CA LEU A 275 -20.97 2.82 6.94
C LEU A 275 -22.11 3.61 6.28
N ASN A 276 -23.07 4.10 7.06
CA ASN A 276 -24.17 4.90 6.55
C ASN A 276 -23.72 6.24 5.94
N THR A 277 -22.67 6.86 6.52
CA THR A 277 -22.09 8.08 5.97
C THR A 277 -21.44 7.81 4.60
N MET A 278 -20.75 6.69 4.43
CA MET A 278 -20.16 6.28 3.16
C MET A 278 -21.22 6.06 2.08
N ILE A 279 -22.30 5.35 2.40
CA ILE A 279 -23.40 5.12 1.45
C ILE A 279 -24.04 6.44 1.01
N ASN A 280 -24.36 7.32 1.95
CA ASN A 280 -24.94 8.65 1.63
C ASN A 280 -24.00 9.51 0.76
N ALA A 281 -22.71 9.29 0.81
CA ALA A 281 -21.74 9.99 -0.04
C ALA A 281 -21.66 9.40 -1.46
N ILE A 282 -21.99 8.13 -1.64
CA ILE A 282 -21.97 7.42 -2.93
C ILE A 282 -23.29 7.66 -3.70
N GLU A 283 -24.43 7.82 -3.00
CA GLU A 283 -25.74 8.00 -3.59
C GLU A 283 -26.05 9.46 -3.99
N LYS A 284 -25.12 10.38 -3.74
CA LYS A 284 -25.14 11.79 -4.20
C LYS A 284 -24.47 11.93 -5.56
#